data_9ceee6dec7bdca7ed070a6e6877ac41a
#
_entry.id   9ceee6dec7bdca7ed070a6e6877ac41a
#
_cell.length_a   1.000
_cell.length_b   1.000
_cell.length_c   1.000
_cell.angle_alpha   90.00
_cell.angle_beta   90.00
_cell.angle_gamma   90.00
#
_symmetry.space_group_name_H-M   'P 1'
#
loop_
_entity.id
_entity.type
_entity.pdbx_description
1 polymer ?
#
loop_
_entity_poly.entity_id
_entity_poly.type
_entity_poly.pdbx_seq_one_letter_code
_entity_poly.pdbx_strand_id
1 'polypeptide(L)'
;MHVKAKTMAFGGLLLALSVVFMALGSIIETSTLFLLAAASFFVGIVVREFGLRAGAAFYIAAVLLGFITAPNKFYVITFAAMGFYIWGIEAVWRWLEKRHEMKKRKLFFWVSKYVIFNIMYIPIVFVFRNLLFAQAISDIVLAGVLAGGQVGLFIFDMAYDYAVLCAHGNNCV
;
A
#
# COMPACT_ATOMS: atom_id res chain seq x y z
N MET A 1 -9.06 -7.27 30.04
CA MET A 1 -7.90 -6.36 29.77
C MET A 1 -6.81 -6.99 28.90
N HIS A 2 -6.63 -8.31 28.90
CA HIS A 2 -5.56 -9.00 28.13
C HIS A 2 -5.64 -8.87 26.59
N VAL A 3 -6.84 -8.76 26.01
CA VAL A 3 -7.02 -8.66 24.54
C VAL A 3 -6.41 -7.36 23.98
N LYS A 4 -6.58 -6.24 24.70
CA LYS A 4 -6.02 -4.95 24.29
C LYS A 4 -4.48 -4.94 24.29
N ALA A 5 -3.84 -5.60 25.26
CA ALA A 5 -2.39 -5.68 25.35
C ALA A 5 -1.78 -6.49 24.18
N LYS A 6 -2.37 -7.64 23.82
CA LYS A 6 -1.96 -8.42 22.66
C LYS A 6 -2.08 -7.63 21.35
N THR A 7 -3.18 -6.91 21.17
CA THR A 7 -3.44 -6.07 20.00
C THR A 7 -2.38 -4.97 19.87
N MET A 8 -2.06 -4.30 20.98
CA MET A 8 -1.05 -3.24 21.00
C MET A 8 0.36 -3.79 20.72
N ALA A 9 0.70 -4.94 21.32
CA ALA A 9 1.99 -5.58 21.09
C ALA A 9 2.17 -6.03 19.63
N PHE A 10 1.15 -6.65 19.05
CA PHE A 10 1.17 -7.09 17.66
C PHE A 10 1.24 -5.90 16.68
N GLY A 11 0.44 -4.84 16.92
CA GLY A 11 0.48 -3.62 16.12
C GLY A 11 1.84 -2.91 16.23
N GLY A 12 2.43 -2.85 17.42
CA GLY A 12 3.77 -2.29 17.64
C GLY A 12 4.88 -3.08 16.93
N LEU A 13 4.80 -4.42 16.94
CA LEU A 13 5.72 -5.29 16.23
C LEU A 13 5.66 -5.07 14.72
N LEU A 14 4.45 -5.03 14.15
CA LEU A 14 4.26 -4.77 12.72
C LEU A 14 4.73 -3.37 12.34
N LEU A 15 4.53 -2.37 13.22
CA LEU A 15 5.01 -1.02 13.01
C LEU A 15 6.53 -0.96 12.95
N ALA A 16 7.20 -1.60 13.91
CA ALA A 16 8.66 -1.70 13.92
C ALA A 16 9.18 -2.39 12.65
N LEU A 17 8.53 -3.49 12.24
CA LEU A 17 8.89 -4.21 11.02
C LEU A 17 8.69 -3.37 9.76
N SER A 18 7.61 -2.58 9.68
CA SER A 18 7.38 -1.64 8.57
C SER A 18 8.50 -0.61 8.47
N VAL A 19 8.92 -0.04 9.60
CA VAL A 19 10.01 0.96 9.64
C VAL A 19 11.34 0.34 9.25
N VAL A 20 11.63 -0.88 9.72
CA VAL A 20 12.83 -1.64 9.33
C VAL A 20 12.85 -1.90 7.82
N PHE A 21 11.73 -2.31 7.23
CA PHE A 21 11.64 -2.55 5.79
C PHE A 21 11.82 -1.26 4.98
N MET A 22 11.29 -0.13 5.46
CA MET A 22 11.55 1.17 4.82
C MET A 22 13.02 1.57 4.91
N ALA A 23 13.67 1.36 6.06
CA ALA A 23 15.09 1.64 6.24
C ALA A 23 15.96 0.72 5.36
N LEU A 24 15.67 -0.57 5.32
CA LEU A 24 16.36 -1.54 4.45
C LEU A 24 16.16 -1.21 2.96
N GLY A 25 14.94 -0.80 2.57
CA GLY A 25 14.65 -0.37 1.21
C GLY A 25 15.46 0.84 0.76
N SER A 26 15.91 1.68 1.70
CA SER A 26 16.78 2.81 1.41
C SER A 26 18.26 2.42 1.29
N ILE A 27 18.65 1.23 1.76
CA ILE A 27 20.02 0.71 1.70
C ILE A 27 20.18 -0.23 0.49
N ILE A 28 19.16 -1.07 0.24
CA ILE A 28 19.20 -2.08 -0.82
C ILE A 28 18.41 -1.57 -2.02
N GLU A 29 19.04 -0.78 -2.88
CA GLU A 29 18.40 -0.12 -4.03
C GLU A 29 17.72 -1.09 -5.00
N THR A 30 18.27 -2.29 -5.19
CA THR A 30 17.73 -3.30 -6.11
C THR A 30 16.38 -3.90 -5.66
N SER A 31 16.10 -3.89 -4.34
CA SER A 31 14.90 -4.49 -3.76
C SER A 31 13.97 -3.47 -3.10
N THR A 32 14.21 -2.19 -3.31
CA THR A 32 13.48 -1.09 -2.65
C THR A 32 11.96 -1.21 -2.80
N LEU A 33 11.47 -1.36 -4.04
CA LEU A 33 10.04 -1.45 -4.30
C LEU A 33 9.38 -2.66 -3.62
N PHE A 34 10.09 -3.80 -3.61
CA PHE A 34 9.60 -4.99 -2.93
C PHE A 34 9.50 -4.79 -1.41
N LEU A 35 10.52 -4.20 -0.79
CA LEU A 35 10.53 -3.93 0.65
C LEU A 35 9.48 -2.91 1.06
N LEU A 36 9.27 -1.86 0.25
CA LEU A 36 8.22 -0.87 0.49
C LEU A 36 6.82 -1.47 0.31
N ALA A 37 6.65 -2.35 -0.70
CA ALA A 37 5.41 -3.08 -0.90
C ALA A 37 5.10 -3.98 0.31
N ALA A 38 6.08 -4.76 0.77
CA ALA A 38 5.93 -5.61 1.94
C ALA A 38 5.61 -4.80 3.22
N ALA A 39 6.29 -3.65 3.43
CA ALA A 39 5.97 -2.75 4.52
C ALA A 39 4.52 -2.23 4.46
N SER A 40 4.03 -1.91 3.26
CA SER A 40 2.66 -1.43 3.07
C SER A 40 1.60 -2.51 3.30
N PHE A 41 1.92 -3.80 3.07
CA PHE A 41 1.00 -4.91 3.35
C PHE A 41 0.64 -5.01 4.83
N PHE A 42 1.54 -4.61 5.73
CA PHE A 42 1.25 -4.59 7.16
C PHE A 42 0.11 -3.62 7.51
N VAL A 43 -0.06 -2.54 6.74
CA VAL A 43 -1.22 -1.63 6.89
C VAL A 43 -2.52 -2.42 6.67
N GLY A 44 -2.58 -3.23 5.61
CA GLY A 44 -3.75 -4.05 5.31
C GLY A 44 -4.03 -5.12 6.38
N ILE A 45 -2.99 -5.78 6.88
CA ILE A 45 -3.11 -6.76 7.97
C ILE A 45 -3.70 -6.09 9.21
N VAL A 46 -3.18 -4.92 9.61
CA VAL A 46 -3.69 -4.19 10.78
C VAL A 46 -5.13 -3.72 10.57
N VAL A 47 -5.47 -3.26 9.34
CA VAL A 47 -6.86 -2.90 9.03
C VAL A 47 -7.78 -4.10 9.19
N ARG A 48 -7.40 -5.27 8.71
CA ARG A 48 -8.23 -6.49 8.79
C ARG A 48 -8.39 -6.98 10.21
N GLU A 49 -7.32 -7.04 10.99
CA GLU A 49 -7.33 -7.54 12.38
C GLU A 49 -7.99 -6.56 13.36
N PHE A 50 -7.68 -5.27 13.26
CA PHE A 50 -8.06 -4.29 14.29
C PHE A 50 -9.04 -3.23 13.82
N GLY A 51 -9.37 -3.24 12.55
CA GLY A 51 -10.34 -2.32 11.97
C GLY A 51 -9.71 -1.09 11.34
N LEU A 52 -10.55 -0.38 10.55
CA LEU A 52 -10.15 0.73 9.71
C LEU A 52 -9.52 1.89 10.50
N ARG A 53 -10.03 2.18 11.71
CA ARG A 53 -9.50 3.25 12.58
C ARG A 53 -8.10 2.93 13.10
N ALA A 54 -7.88 1.69 13.54
CA ALA A 54 -6.58 1.24 14.01
C ALA A 54 -5.57 1.18 12.85
N GLY A 55 -6.00 0.71 11.68
CA GLY A 55 -5.18 0.72 10.47
C GLY A 55 -4.79 2.13 10.01
N ALA A 56 -5.69 3.12 10.12
CA ALA A 56 -5.36 4.51 9.83
C ALA A 56 -4.31 5.08 10.81
N ALA A 57 -4.50 4.82 12.12
CA ALA A 57 -3.53 5.24 13.13
C ALA A 57 -2.15 4.60 12.92
N PHE A 58 -2.12 3.30 12.62
CA PHE A 58 -0.91 2.56 12.27
C PHE A 58 -0.22 3.16 11.04
N TYR A 59 -0.97 3.41 9.97
CA TYR A 59 -0.47 3.99 8.74
C TYR A 59 0.17 5.36 8.96
N ILE A 60 -0.51 6.25 9.69
CA ILE A 60 0.01 7.59 10.03
C ILE A 60 1.30 7.46 10.86
N ALA A 61 1.31 6.58 11.86
CA ALA A 61 2.48 6.33 12.69
C ALA A 61 3.66 5.79 11.86
N ALA A 62 3.41 4.85 10.95
CA ALA A 62 4.42 4.28 10.06
C ALA A 62 5.03 5.34 9.12
N VAL A 63 4.19 6.21 8.54
CA VAL A 63 4.65 7.31 7.67
C VAL A 63 5.51 8.30 8.47
N LEU A 64 5.07 8.71 9.66
CA LEU A 64 5.82 9.64 10.51
C LEU A 64 7.16 9.06 10.95
N LEU A 65 7.17 7.83 11.44
CA LEU A 65 8.42 7.15 11.84
C LEU A 65 9.33 6.93 10.63
N GLY A 66 8.79 6.50 9.50
CA GLY A 66 9.54 6.37 8.25
C GLY A 66 10.16 7.70 7.83
N PHE A 67 9.42 8.79 7.95
CA PHE A 67 9.93 10.11 7.60
C PHE A 67 11.11 10.56 8.50
N ILE A 68 11.12 10.14 9.76
CA ILE A 68 12.21 10.43 10.71
C ILE A 68 13.40 9.51 10.43
N THR A 69 13.17 8.23 10.19
CA THR A 69 14.23 7.19 10.15
C THR A 69 14.82 6.97 8.75
N ALA A 70 14.03 7.13 7.68
CA ALA A 70 14.52 6.86 6.33
C ALA A 70 15.43 7.99 5.82
N PRO A 71 16.65 7.66 5.34
CA PRO A 71 17.56 8.65 4.77
C PRO A 71 17.00 9.31 3.51
N ASN A 72 16.29 8.55 2.67
CA ASN A 72 15.67 9.06 1.45
C ASN A 72 14.16 9.21 1.61
N LYS A 73 13.68 10.44 1.61
CA LYS A 73 12.26 10.79 1.81
C LYS A 73 11.35 10.33 0.65
N PHE A 74 11.89 10.13 -0.54
CA PHE A 74 11.12 9.60 -1.67
C PHE A 74 10.58 8.19 -1.41
N TYR A 75 11.33 7.36 -0.68
CA TYR A 75 10.86 6.02 -0.33
C TYR A 75 9.68 6.05 0.64
N VAL A 76 9.68 7.04 1.56
CA VAL A 76 8.55 7.24 2.47
C VAL A 76 7.29 7.69 1.70
N ILE A 77 7.45 8.56 0.69
CA ILE A 77 6.33 8.98 -0.17
C ILE A 77 5.79 7.79 -0.95
N THR A 78 6.66 6.93 -1.48
CA THR A 78 6.25 5.70 -2.19
C THR A 78 5.51 4.74 -1.25
N PHE A 79 6.03 4.53 -0.03
CA PHE A 79 5.35 3.76 1.01
C PHE A 79 3.99 4.37 1.37
N ALA A 80 3.94 5.70 1.53
CA ALA A 80 2.70 6.41 1.85
C ALA A 80 1.65 6.21 0.74
N ALA A 81 2.05 6.30 -0.53
CA ALA A 81 1.17 6.03 -1.65
C ALA A 81 0.64 4.59 -1.64
N MET A 82 1.52 3.59 -1.50
CA MET A 82 1.13 2.18 -1.45
C MET A 82 0.24 1.86 -0.24
N GLY A 83 0.58 2.39 0.93
CA GLY A 83 -0.20 2.19 2.16
C GLY A 83 -1.57 2.86 2.10
N PHE A 84 -1.67 4.05 1.49
CA PHE A 84 -2.96 4.72 1.27
C PHE A 84 -3.85 3.94 0.31
N TYR A 85 -3.27 3.38 -0.76
CA TYR A 85 -3.98 2.49 -1.68
C TYR A 85 -4.58 1.30 -0.93
N ILE A 86 -3.77 0.58 -0.13
CA ILE A 86 -4.23 -0.59 0.63
C ILE A 86 -5.32 -0.20 1.64
N TRP A 87 -5.11 0.88 2.39
CA TRP A 87 -6.12 1.38 3.32
C TRP A 87 -7.44 1.72 2.60
N GLY A 88 -7.36 2.35 1.42
CA GLY A 88 -8.51 2.71 0.60
C GLY A 88 -9.28 1.50 0.09
N ILE A 89 -8.60 0.48 -0.44
CA ILE A 89 -9.28 -0.74 -0.93
C ILE A 89 -9.93 -1.53 0.21
N GLU A 90 -9.29 -1.60 1.40
CA GLU A 90 -9.88 -2.24 2.57
C GLU A 90 -11.11 -1.46 3.09
N ALA A 91 -11.09 -0.13 3.00
CA ALA A 91 -12.24 0.70 3.33
C ALA A 91 -13.42 0.44 2.38
N VAL A 92 -13.16 0.38 1.08
CA VAL A 92 -14.15 0.04 0.05
C VAL A 92 -14.70 -1.37 0.28
N TRP A 93 -13.82 -2.35 0.54
CA TRP A 93 -14.23 -3.72 0.80
C TRP A 93 -15.21 -3.80 1.98
N ARG A 94 -14.89 -3.18 3.10
CA ARG A 94 -15.76 -3.13 4.29
C ARG A 94 -17.08 -2.40 4.04
N TRP A 95 -17.06 -1.37 3.19
CA TRP A 95 -18.28 -0.69 2.80
C TRP A 95 -19.17 -1.56 1.93
N LEU A 96 -18.57 -2.33 1.00
CA LEU A 96 -19.30 -3.28 0.18
C LEU A 96 -19.88 -4.46 0.98
N GLU A 97 -19.17 -4.91 2.02
CA GLU A 97 -19.66 -5.98 2.92
C GLU A 97 -20.97 -5.61 3.60
N LYS A 98 -21.13 -4.35 3.96
CA LYS A 98 -22.36 -3.85 4.58
C LYS A 98 -23.56 -3.76 3.61
N ARG A 99 -23.32 -3.82 2.30
CA ARG A 99 -24.36 -3.75 1.26
C ARG A 99 -24.58 -5.11 0.62
N HIS A 100 -25.42 -5.94 1.24
CA HIS A 100 -25.68 -7.34 0.85
C HIS A 100 -26.30 -7.53 -0.54
N GLU A 101 -26.92 -6.51 -1.16
CA GLU A 101 -27.76 -6.66 -2.36
C GLU A 101 -27.06 -6.41 -3.71
N MET A 102 -25.77 -6.18 -3.78
CA MET A 102 -25.13 -5.82 -5.05
C MET A 102 -24.73 -7.05 -5.88
N LYS A 103 -25.54 -7.39 -6.87
CA LYS A 103 -25.28 -8.47 -7.88
C LYS A 103 -23.90 -8.34 -8.58
N LYS A 104 -23.30 -7.13 -8.63
CA LYS A 104 -22.02 -6.83 -9.30
C LYS A 104 -20.90 -6.44 -8.32
N ARG A 105 -20.94 -6.94 -7.09
CA ARG A 105 -19.98 -6.60 -6.03
C ARG A 105 -18.51 -6.76 -6.44
N LYS A 106 -18.16 -7.85 -7.12
CA LYS A 106 -16.79 -8.11 -7.60
C LYS A 106 -16.35 -7.06 -8.62
N LEU A 107 -17.21 -6.73 -9.59
CA LEU A 107 -16.91 -5.74 -10.62
C LEU A 107 -16.71 -4.34 -10.01
N PHE A 108 -17.61 -3.94 -9.08
CA PHE A 108 -17.49 -2.65 -8.40
C PHE A 108 -16.18 -2.54 -7.58
N PHE A 109 -15.79 -3.62 -6.90
CA PHE A 109 -14.54 -3.67 -6.15
C PHE A 109 -13.32 -3.52 -7.09
N TRP A 110 -13.31 -4.22 -8.22
CA TRP A 110 -12.26 -4.11 -9.24
C TRP A 110 -12.15 -2.68 -9.79
N VAL A 111 -13.28 -2.08 -10.16
CA VAL A 111 -13.30 -0.70 -10.65
C VAL A 111 -12.77 0.26 -9.58
N SER A 112 -13.17 0.07 -8.32
CA SER A 112 -12.70 0.92 -7.21
C SER A 112 -11.19 0.83 -7.01
N LYS A 113 -10.58 -0.36 -7.14
CA LYS A 113 -9.13 -0.53 -7.10
C LYS A 113 -8.43 0.35 -8.14
N TYR A 114 -8.88 0.28 -9.40
CA TYR A 114 -8.32 1.09 -10.49
C TYR A 114 -8.55 2.59 -10.28
N VAL A 115 -9.73 2.99 -9.82
CA VAL A 115 -10.05 4.40 -9.58
C VAL A 115 -9.15 4.98 -8.48
N ILE A 116 -9.02 4.30 -7.33
CA ILE A 116 -8.18 4.77 -6.22
C ILE A 116 -6.72 4.89 -6.68
N PHE A 117 -6.22 3.88 -7.40
CA PHE A 117 -4.86 3.90 -7.91
C PHE A 117 -4.63 5.07 -8.87
N ASN A 118 -5.50 5.26 -9.86
CA ASN A 118 -5.32 6.31 -10.85
C ASN A 118 -5.44 7.71 -10.26
N ILE A 119 -6.33 7.94 -9.28
CA ILE A 119 -6.45 9.21 -8.55
C ILE A 119 -5.12 9.56 -7.84
N MET A 120 -4.38 8.56 -7.38
CA MET A 120 -3.09 8.78 -6.74
C MET A 120 -1.94 8.82 -7.74
N TYR A 121 -1.89 7.87 -8.67
CA TYR A 121 -0.78 7.65 -9.57
C TYR A 121 -0.61 8.80 -10.58
N ILE A 122 -1.71 9.23 -11.19
CA ILE A 122 -1.69 10.29 -12.20
C ILE A 122 -1.11 11.60 -11.64
N PRO A 123 -1.58 12.16 -10.50
CA PRO A 123 -0.99 13.36 -9.92
C PRO A 123 0.49 13.20 -9.57
N ILE A 124 0.87 12.03 -9.02
CA ILE A 124 2.26 11.76 -8.66
C ILE A 124 3.15 11.81 -9.91
N VAL A 125 2.76 11.14 -10.99
CA VAL A 125 3.53 11.15 -12.25
C VAL A 125 3.66 12.58 -12.81
N PHE A 126 2.59 13.39 -12.78
CA PHE A 126 2.61 14.76 -13.27
C PHE A 126 3.45 15.69 -12.38
N VAL A 127 3.32 15.60 -11.06
CA VAL A 127 4.07 16.46 -10.11
C VAL A 127 5.56 16.12 -10.15
N PHE A 128 5.89 14.83 -10.18
CA PHE A 128 7.28 14.37 -10.19
C PHE A 128 7.88 14.23 -11.58
N ARG A 129 7.15 14.62 -12.63
CA ARG A 129 7.63 14.56 -14.03
C ARG A 129 9.02 15.15 -14.19
N ASN A 130 9.27 16.34 -13.63
CA ASN A 130 10.54 17.05 -13.75
C ASN A 130 11.67 16.46 -12.90
N LEU A 131 11.32 15.65 -11.87
CA LEU A 131 12.27 14.96 -10.98
C LEU A 131 12.61 13.55 -11.47
N LEU A 132 11.64 12.87 -12.04
CA LEU A 132 11.81 11.52 -12.59
C LEU A 132 12.58 11.53 -13.91
N PHE A 133 12.50 12.64 -14.64
CA PHE A 133 13.07 12.73 -15.98
C PHE A 133 13.80 14.06 -16.15
N ALA A 134 15.11 13.98 -16.30
CA ALA A 134 16.01 15.14 -16.43
C ALA A 134 15.85 15.92 -17.77
N GLN A 135 15.08 15.41 -18.72
CA GLN A 135 14.83 16.05 -20.03
C GLN A 135 13.34 15.99 -20.39
N ALA A 136 12.93 16.84 -21.33
CA ALA A 136 11.57 16.85 -21.88
C ALA A 136 11.22 15.46 -22.45
N ILE A 137 10.26 14.80 -21.81
CA ILE A 137 9.85 13.44 -22.15
C ILE A 137 8.98 13.48 -23.39
N SER A 138 9.28 12.58 -24.33
CA SER A 138 8.37 12.25 -25.43
C SER A 138 7.05 11.70 -24.86
N ASP A 139 5.94 12.08 -25.47
CA ASP A 139 4.60 11.60 -25.08
C ASP A 139 4.49 10.06 -25.08
N ILE A 140 5.32 9.40 -25.90
CA ILE A 140 5.43 7.94 -25.97
C ILE A 140 5.99 7.36 -24.65
N VAL A 141 7.01 7.99 -24.06
CA VAL A 141 7.61 7.54 -22.79
C VAL A 141 6.62 7.76 -21.65
N LEU A 142 5.90 8.89 -21.65
CA LEU A 142 4.85 9.16 -20.65
C LEU A 142 3.73 8.11 -20.72
N ALA A 143 3.26 7.78 -21.93
CA ALA A 143 2.29 6.73 -22.14
C ALA A 143 2.80 5.36 -21.66
N GLY A 144 4.08 5.06 -21.91
CA GLY A 144 4.75 3.85 -21.42
C GLY A 144 4.80 3.77 -19.90
N VAL A 145 5.10 4.88 -19.21
CA VAL A 145 5.10 4.96 -17.73
C VAL A 145 3.69 4.74 -17.20
N LEU A 146 2.67 5.38 -17.77
CA LEU A 146 1.29 5.22 -17.36
C LEU A 146 0.80 3.76 -17.55
N ALA A 147 1.12 3.14 -18.68
CA ALA A 147 0.78 1.73 -18.94
C ALA A 147 1.54 0.78 -18.00
N GLY A 148 2.84 1.01 -17.80
CA GLY A 148 3.67 0.23 -16.87
C GLY A 148 3.17 0.29 -15.44
N GLY A 149 2.67 1.44 -15.00
CA GLY A 149 2.04 1.59 -13.69
C GLY A 149 0.78 0.74 -13.52
N GLN A 150 -0.04 0.57 -14.56
CA GLN A 150 -1.22 -0.31 -14.52
C GLN A 150 -0.83 -1.78 -14.39
N VAL A 151 0.22 -2.22 -15.09
CA VAL A 151 0.77 -3.58 -14.94
C VAL A 151 1.35 -3.78 -13.55
N GLY A 152 2.11 -2.78 -13.06
CA GLY A 152 2.65 -2.78 -11.70
C GLY A 152 1.56 -2.88 -10.64
N LEU A 153 0.45 -2.15 -10.80
CA LEU A 153 -0.72 -2.25 -9.92
C LEU A 153 -1.28 -3.67 -9.88
N PHE A 154 -1.44 -4.29 -11.04
CA PHE A 154 -1.99 -5.64 -11.14
C PHE A 154 -1.11 -6.66 -10.38
N ILE A 155 0.21 -6.57 -10.55
CA ILE A 155 1.18 -7.43 -9.84
C ILE A 155 1.15 -7.15 -8.34
N PHE A 156 1.14 -5.89 -7.94
CA PHE A 156 1.07 -5.48 -6.53
C PHE A 156 -0.21 -5.97 -5.84
N ASP A 157 -1.35 -5.85 -6.51
CA ASP A 157 -2.64 -6.28 -6.01
C ASP A 157 -2.72 -7.81 -5.86
N MET A 158 -2.19 -8.55 -6.84
CA MET A 158 -2.08 -10.01 -6.76
C MET A 158 -1.18 -10.45 -5.59
N ALA A 159 -0.03 -9.78 -5.42
CA ALA A 159 0.88 -10.06 -4.32
C ALA A 159 0.25 -9.75 -2.95
N TYR A 160 -0.51 -8.65 -2.85
CA TYR A 160 -1.24 -8.30 -1.64
C TYR A 160 -2.32 -9.33 -1.29
N ASP A 161 -3.16 -9.71 -2.26
CA ASP A 161 -4.20 -10.72 -2.03
C ASP A 161 -3.58 -12.06 -1.57
N TYR A 162 -2.45 -12.47 -2.15
CA TYR A 162 -1.71 -13.66 -1.74
C TYR A 162 -1.16 -13.54 -0.31
N ALA A 163 -0.51 -12.41 0.01
CA ALA A 163 0.05 -12.16 1.35
C ALA A 163 -1.02 -12.21 2.44
N VAL A 164 -2.20 -11.66 2.16
CA VAL A 164 -3.32 -11.67 3.09
C VAL A 164 -3.92 -13.07 3.27
N LEU A 165 -4.05 -13.85 2.20
CA LEU A 165 -4.50 -15.24 2.28
C LEU A 165 -3.57 -16.07 3.15
N CYS A 166 -2.25 -15.89 3.00
CA CYS A 166 -1.25 -16.55 3.83
C CYS A 166 -1.33 -16.12 5.31
N ALA A 167 -1.54 -14.84 5.57
CA ALA A 167 -1.66 -14.33 6.93
C ALA A 167 -2.89 -14.89 7.69
N HIS A 168 -3.96 -15.27 6.96
CA HIS A 168 -5.19 -15.85 7.55
C HIS A 168 -5.19 -17.38 7.61
N GLY A 169 -4.10 -18.04 7.25
CA GLY A 169 -3.97 -19.51 7.37
C GLY A 169 -4.82 -20.32 6.38
N ASN A 170 -5.43 -19.70 5.38
CA ASN A 170 -6.18 -20.35 4.33
C ASN A 170 -5.22 -20.72 3.18
N ASN A 171 -4.69 -21.96 3.23
CA ASN A 171 -3.99 -22.66 2.15
C ASN A 171 -3.03 -21.80 1.29
N CYS A 172 -1.82 -21.57 1.81
CA CYS A 172 -0.67 -21.21 0.98
C CYS A 172 -0.12 -22.50 0.34
N VAL A 173 -0.72 -22.97 -0.74
CA VAL A 173 -0.16 -23.98 -1.65
C VAL A 173 -0.48 -23.56 -3.08
#